data_1a422bc540848d64e585eeae4cb29df1
#
_entry.id   1a422bc540848d64e585eeae4cb29df1
#
_cell.length_a   1.000
_cell.length_b   1.000
_cell.length_c   1.000
_cell.angle_alpha   90.00
_cell.angle_beta   90.00
_cell.angle_gamma   90.00
#
_symmetry.space_group_name_H-M   'P 1'
#
loop_
_entity.id
_entity.type
_entity.pdbx_description
1 polymer ?
#
loop_
_entity_poly.entity_id
_entity_poly.type
_entity_poly.pdbx_seq_one_letter_code
_entity_poly.pdbx_strand_id
1 'polypeptide(L)'
;ERMKGDRIGNEKNHYEEAIVLATKVANCPGIIGEICISDDPEYVTGYVSSKEIGYRRITKMKRMGSEKGGRIFLFRGTDAEEQKAIDFLQNQHVIVRNVPKKICKKSDMKRPQKWDKIDKALVSLKENHLFRTMKTIESAQSSHVTIDGKDYVLMASNNYLDIASHPSIKSAVVESTAMYGFGSGGSRLTTGNTVIHNALENKIASYKETEAAIVFNTGYVANVATISAMVKKGDTVFSDELNHASIIDGCRLSKAKIVTYAHNDMDDLRKKIQENPCETGIVVSDAVFSMDGDILKLPEFLDICEENQLFSMVDEAHSTGVIGKTGHGIREYWQEKRQVDILMGTFSKSIGGEGGYVAGETRLINYLRNVARGFIFSTSLSPVTMAANLAGIEVLEKEISRVTKLQYNVKYFCTQLGKYG
;
A
#
# COMPACT_ATOMS: atom_id res chain seq x y z
N GLU A 1 -18.99 28.63 10.52
CA GLU A 1 -18.76 29.81 11.38
C GLU A 1 -18.98 31.05 10.57
N ARG A 2 -19.75 31.94 11.14
CA ARG A 2 -20.39 33.10 10.51
C ARG A 2 -19.38 34.06 9.87
N MET A 3 -19.27 34.04 8.55
CA MET A 3 -18.76 35.20 7.82
C MET A 3 -19.91 36.18 7.58
N LYS A 4 -19.76 37.43 8.04
CA LYS A 4 -20.72 38.50 7.81
C LYS A 4 -20.70 38.86 6.32
N GLY A 5 -21.89 39.01 5.73
CA GLY A 5 -22.16 39.16 4.30
C GLY A 5 -21.46 40.27 3.51
N ASP A 6 -20.77 41.21 4.16
CA ASP A 6 -20.15 42.36 3.47
C ASP A 6 -18.71 42.12 3.00
N ARG A 7 -18.10 41.00 3.40
CA ARG A 7 -16.72 40.64 2.95
C ARG A 7 -16.67 39.83 1.65
N ILE A 8 -17.77 39.17 1.27
CA ILE A 8 -17.79 38.25 0.11
C ILE A 8 -17.65 39.00 -1.22
N GLY A 9 -18.13 40.24 -1.33
CA GLY A 9 -18.03 41.03 -2.54
C GLY A 9 -16.59 41.48 -2.88
N ASN A 10 -15.83 41.87 -1.85
CA ASN A 10 -14.44 42.30 -2.05
C ASN A 10 -13.47 41.15 -2.31
N GLU A 11 -13.70 39.99 -1.68
CA GLU A 11 -12.85 38.82 -1.91
C GLU A 11 -13.00 38.26 -3.35
N LYS A 12 -14.19 38.37 -3.94
CA LYS A 12 -14.45 37.89 -5.30
C LYS A 12 -13.73 38.72 -6.35
N ASN A 13 -13.69 40.06 -6.20
CA ASN A 13 -12.95 40.93 -7.10
C ASN A 13 -11.43 40.72 -7.00
N HIS A 14 -10.90 40.56 -5.80
CA HIS A 14 -9.48 40.24 -5.60
C HIS A 14 -9.07 38.88 -6.15
N TYR A 15 -9.98 37.90 -6.13
CA TYR A 15 -9.75 36.56 -6.67
C TYR A 15 -9.72 36.59 -8.20
N GLU A 16 -10.61 37.33 -8.86
CA GLU A 16 -10.63 37.49 -10.33
C GLU A 16 -9.41 38.27 -10.82
N GLU A 17 -9.00 39.33 -10.14
CA GLU A 17 -7.75 40.07 -10.43
C GLU A 17 -6.52 39.19 -10.23
N ALA A 18 -6.51 38.30 -9.22
CA ALA A 18 -5.43 37.35 -8.98
C ALA A 18 -5.30 36.31 -10.10
N ILE A 19 -6.44 35.81 -10.62
CA ILE A 19 -6.47 34.87 -11.74
C ILE A 19 -5.95 35.54 -13.02
N VAL A 20 -6.35 36.76 -13.31
CA VAL A 20 -5.90 37.51 -14.50
C VAL A 20 -4.39 37.77 -14.42
N LEU A 21 -3.86 38.12 -13.25
CA LEU A 21 -2.42 38.34 -13.10
C LEU A 21 -1.64 37.05 -13.11
N ALA A 22 -2.13 35.98 -12.47
CA ALA A 22 -1.52 34.65 -12.51
C ALA A 22 -1.42 34.10 -13.95
N THR A 23 -2.43 34.37 -14.77
CA THR A 23 -2.40 33.99 -16.20
C THR A 23 -1.36 34.78 -16.99
N LYS A 24 -1.14 36.06 -16.67
CA LYS A 24 -0.10 36.89 -17.29
C LYS A 24 1.31 36.48 -16.83
N VAL A 25 1.46 36.15 -15.56
CA VAL A 25 2.73 35.76 -14.93
C VAL A 25 3.14 34.32 -15.32
N ALA A 26 2.17 33.45 -15.57
CA ALA A 26 2.44 32.04 -15.99
C ALA A 26 3.24 31.93 -17.30
N ASN A 27 3.31 32.99 -18.08
CA ASN A 27 4.10 33.03 -19.33
C ASN A 27 5.49 33.67 -19.15
N CYS A 28 5.86 34.07 -17.94
CA CYS A 28 7.17 34.64 -17.66
C CYS A 28 8.19 33.53 -17.44
N PRO A 29 9.26 33.42 -18.23
CA PRO A 29 10.29 32.41 -18.04
C PRO A 29 10.94 32.53 -16.66
N GLY A 30 11.09 31.41 -15.96
CA GLY A 30 11.77 31.34 -14.65
C GLY A 30 10.88 31.54 -13.44
N ILE A 31 9.63 32.02 -13.56
CA ILE A 31 8.71 32.10 -12.42
C ILE A 31 8.06 30.73 -12.21
N ILE A 32 8.31 30.12 -11.04
CA ILE A 32 7.82 28.79 -10.66
C ILE A 32 6.62 28.81 -9.72
N GLY A 33 6.24 29.96 -9.19
CA GLY A 33 5.07 30.08 -8.31
C GLY A 33 4.81 31.48 -7.80
N GLU A 34 3.62 31.68 -7.29
CA GLU A 34 3.13 32.91 -6.67
C GLU A 34 2.53 32.61 -5.29
N ILE A 35 2.84 33.44 -4.30
CA ILE A 35 2.25 33.40 -2.97
C ILE A 35 1.44 34.68 -2.76
N CYS A 36 0.12 34.56 -2.60
CA CYS A 36 -0.73 35.68 -2.20
C CYS A 36 -0.67 35.86 -0.69
N ILE A 37 -0.40 37.09 -0.22
CA ILE A 37 -0.35 37.44 1.18
C ILE A 37 -1.74 37.93 1.60
N SER A 38 -2.38 37.26 2.56
CA SER A 38 -3.65 37.70 3.13
C SER A 38 -3.47 38.91 4.10
N ASP A 39 -4.53 39.64 4.34
CA ASP A 39 -4.53 40.78 5.28
C ASP A 39 -4.49 40.38 6.77
N ASP A 40 -4.32 39.09 7.07
CA ASP A 40 -4.16 38.56 8.42
C ASP A 40 -2.84 39.08 9.04
N PRO A 41 -2.86 39.78 10.19
CA PRO A 41 -1.67 40.36 10.78
C PRO A 41 -0.63 39.33 11.29
N GLU A 42 -1.03 38.08 11.54
CA GLU A 42 -0.14 37.05 12.11
C GLU A 42 0.27 35.96 11.12
N TYR A 43 -0.53 35.73 10.08
CA TYR A 43 -0.32 34.56 9.17
C TYR A 43 -0.48 34.95 7.70
N VAL A 44 0.33 34.34 6.89
CA VAL A 44 0.23 34.36 5.43
C VAL A 44 -0.44 33.07 4.98
N THR A 45 -1.59 33.18 4.34
CA THR A 45 -2.20 32.07 3.59
C THR A 45 -1.95 32.31 2.11
N GLY A 46 -1.33 31.37 1.43
CA GLY A 46 -1.03 31.52 0.02
C GLY A 46 -1.31 30.26 -0.77
N TYR A 47 -1.41 30.43 -2.08
CA TYR A 47 -1.45 29.34 -3.04
C TYR A 47 -0.19 29.42 -3.88
N VAL A 48 0.52 28.30 -4.03
CA VAL A 48 1.60 28.17 -5.03
C VAL A 48 1.00 27.56 -6.28
N SER A 49 1.11 28.29 -7.38
CA SER A 49 0.74 27.80 -8.71
C SER A 49 2.00 27.73 -9.55
N SER A 50 2.33 26.55 -10.08
CA SER A 50 3.34 26.42 -11.14
C SER A 50 2.93 25.33 -12.10
N LYS A 51 3.41 25.44 -13.36
CA LYS A 51 3.22 24.38 -14.36
C LYS A 51 3.91 23.06 -13.95
N GLU A 52 4.93 23.12 -13.10
CA GLU A 52 5.72 21.96 -12.66
C GLU A 52 5.18 21.28 -11.39
N ILE A 53 4.44 22.02 -10.52
CA ILE A 53 4.08 21.53 -9.17
C ILE A 53 2.55 21.43 -8.99
N GLY A 54 1.75 22.01 -9.89
CA GLY A 54 0.30 22.13 -9.71
C GLY A 54 -0.07 23.10 -8.57
N TYR A 55 -1.37 23.22 -8.28
CA TYR A 55 -1.87 24.05 -7.19
C TYR A 55 -1.65 23.36 -5.84
N ARG A 56 -0.83 23.96 -4.95
CA ARG A 56 -0.72 23.54 -3.56
C ARG A 56 -1.09 24.67 -2.63
N ARG A 57 -1.99 24.38 -1.68
CA ARG A 57 -2.33 25.32 -0.60
C ARG A 57 -1.20 25.32 0.43
N ILE A 58 -0.58 26.48 0.68
CA ILE A 58 0.36 26.69 1.78
C ILE A 58 -0.47 27.17 2.98
N THR A 59 -0.64 26.31 3.98
CA THR A 59 -1.32 26.68 5.22
C THR A 59 -0.29 27.16 6.23
N LYS A 60 -0.45 28.42 6.68
CA LYS A 60 0.26 29.10 7.78
C LYS A 60 1.79 29.14 7.66
N MET A 61 2.28 30.18 7.01
CA MET A 61 3.66 30.65 7.22
C MET A 61 3.61 31.90 8.13
N LYS A 62 4.49 31.95 9.13
CA LYS A 62 4.60 33.11 10.01
C LYS A 62 5.09 34.31 9.22
N ARG A 63 4.42 35.43 9.35
CA ARG A 63 4.74 36.68 8.64
C ARG A 63 6.12 37.20 9.05
N MET A 64 6.98 37.45 8.09
CA MET A 64 8.28 38.12 8.31
C MET A 64 8.21 39.50 7.65
N GLY A 65 7.84 40.52 8.42
CA GLY A 65 7.80 41.93 7.99
C GLY A 65 6.47 42.64 8.28
N SER A 66 6.51 43.97 8.33
CA SER A 66 5.39 44.85 8.74
C SER A 66 4.52 45.38 7.59
N GLU A 67 4.69 44.91 6.36
CA GLU A 67 3.91 45.44 5.21
C GLU A 67 2.60 44.68 5.01
N LYS A 68 1.51 45.42 4.90
CA LYS A 68 0.16 44.92 4.59
C LYS A 68 -0.02 44.75 3.08
N GLY A 69 -0.43 43.59 2.66
CA GLY A 69 -0.76 43.29 1.28
C GLY A 69 0.49 43.13 0.37
N GLY A 70 0.48 42.18 -0.52
CA GLY A 70 1.56 41.97 -1.49
C GLY A 70 1.55 40.57 -2.04
N ARG A 71 2.38 40.36 -3.05
CA ARG A 71 2.57 39.05 -3.68
C ARG A 71 4.05 38.72 -3.69
N ILE A 72 4.39 37.47 -3.40
CA ILE A 72 5.74 36.95 -3.49
C ILE A 72 5.80 36.00 -4.67
N PHE A 73 6.65 36.30 -5.63
CA PHE A 73 6.92 35.42 -6.77
C PHE A 73 8.13 34.53 -6.42
N LEU A 74 7.97 33.25 -6.70
CA LEU A 74 9.06 32.30 -6.60
C LEU A 74 9.73 32.19 -7.97
N PHE A 75 11.02 32.49 -8.01
CA PHE A 75 11.82 32.45 -9.22
C PHE A 75 12.89 31.36 -9.16
N ARG A 76 13.12 30.70 -10.29
CA ARG A 76 14.18 29.71 -10.46
C ARG A 76 14.92 29.99 -11.77
N GLY A 77 16.17 30.44 -11.64
CA GLY A 77 17.00 30.77 -12.78
C GLY A 77 18.30 31.48 -12.35
N THR A 78 19.04 31.99 -13.30
CA THR A 78 20.23 32.81 -13.09
C THR A 78 19.86 34.25 -12.74
N ASP A 79 20.78 35.02 -12.15
CA ASP A 79 20.57 36.45 -11.81
C ASP A 79 20.13 37.29 -13.04
N ALA A 80 20.62 36.96 -14.23
CA ALA A 80 20.24 37.65 -15.48
C ALA A 80 18.79 37.31 -15.93
N GLU A 81 18.34 36.08 -15.68
CA GLU A 81 16.95 35.68 -15.95
C GLU A 81 16.01 36.25 -14.92
N GLU A 82 16.44 36.38 -13.63
CA GLU A 82 15.68 37.03 -12.58
C GLU A 82 15.44 38.52 -12.93
N GLN A 83 16.45 39.22 -13.43
CA GLN A 83 16.31 40.61 -13.84
C GLN A 83 15.32 40.77 -14.99
N LYS A 84 15.35 39.89 -16.00
CA LYS A 84 14.36 39.88 -17.09
C LYS A 84 12.93 39.64 -16.61
N ALA A 85 12.76 38.78 -15.60
CA ALA A 85 11.47 38.53 -14.97
C ALA A 85 10.96 39.78 -14.19
N ILE A 86 11.87 40.47 -13.49
CA ILE A 86 11.56 41.73 -12.79
C ILE A 86 11.14 42.82 -13.78
N ASP A 87 11.90 42.99 -14.85
CA ASP A 87 11.59 43.97 -15.91
C ASP A 87 10.24 43.69 -16.59
N PHE A 88 9.95 42.41 -16.84
CA PHE A 88 8.65 41.98 -17.37
C PHE A 88 7.50 42.34 -16.42
N LEU A 89 7.64 42.06 -15.11
CA LEU A 89 6.61 42.39 -14.10
C LEU A 89 6.42 43.91 -13.96
N GLN A 90 7.49 44.68 -13.98
CA GLN A 90 7.45 46.15 -13.93
C GLN A 90 6.74 46.76 -15.14
N ASN A 91 6.99 46.21 -16.34
CA ASN A 91 6.30 46.59 -17.59
C ASN A 91 4.79 46.25 -17.57
N GLN A 92 4.35 45.37 -16.69
CA GLN A 92 2.94 45.06 -16.43
C GLN A 92 2.34 45.93 -15.28
N HIS A 93 3.02 47.02 -14.87
CA HIS A 93 2.67 47.89 -13.74
C HIS A 93 2.66 47.18 -12.36
N VAL A 94 3.41 46.11 -12.21
CA VAL A 94 3.62 45.41 -10.93
C VAL A 94 4.77 46.12 -10.21
N ILE A 95 4.54 46.64 -9.03
CA ILE A 95 5.62 47.22 -8.20
C ILE A 95 6.41 46.03 -7.60
N VAL A 96 7.58 45.76 -8.17
CA VAL A 96 8.51 44.74 -7.67
C VAL A 96 9.42 45.42 -6.65
N ARG A 97 9.32 45.01 -5.38
CA ARG A 97 10.30 45.40 -4.34
C ARG A 97 11.28 44.27 -4.18
N ASN A 98 12.57 44.55 -4.34
CA ASN A 98 13.63 43.57 -4.04
C ASN A 98 13.55 43.16 -2.56
N VAL A 99 13.10 41.97 -2.30
CA VAL A 99 13.26 41.35 -0.98
C VAL A 99 14.77 41.08 -0.84
N PRO A 100 15.43 41.61 0.22
CA PRO A 100 16.88 41.38 0.39
C PRO A 100 17.21 39.91 0.25
N LYS A 101 18.27 39.59 -0.52
CA LYS A 101 18.78 38.21 -0.78
C LYS A 101 19.14 37.41 0.50
N LYS A 102 18.65 37.78 1.67
CA LYS A 102 18.69 37.02 2.93
C LYS A 102 17.51 36.08 3.14
N ILE A 103 16.86 35.60 2.07
CA ILE A 103 16.11 34.36 2.16
C ILE A 103 17.15 33.25 2.07
N CYS A 104 17.66 32.86 3.25
CA CYS A 104 18.50 31.70 3.51
C CYS A 104 19.14 31.09 2.24
N LYS A 105 20.38 31.48 1.93
CA LYS A 105 21.24 30.56 1.21
C LYS A 105 21.19 29.25 1.99
N LYS A 106 20.70 28.17 1.39
CA LYS A 106 20.73 26.81 1.95
C LYS A 106 22.13 26.39 2.45
N SER A 107 23.17 27.19 2.13
CA SER A 107 24.57 26.98 2.52
C SER A 107 24.91 27.42 3.94
N ASP A 108 24.11 28.28 4.60
CA ASP A 108 24.53 28.89 5.88
C ASP A 108 23.83 28.30 7.12
N MET A 109 22.80 27.46 6.96
CA MET A 109 22.32 26.64 8.05
C MET A 109 23.17 25.35 8.10
N LYS A 110 24.09 25.26 9.08
CA LYS A 110 24.69 23.97 9.43
C LYS A 110 23.54 22.99 9.63
N ARG A 111 23.39 22.02 8.71
CA ARG A 111 22.43 20.95 8.89
C ARG A 111 22.66 20.32 10.26
N PRO A 112 21.61 20.08 11.06
CA PRO A 112 21.78 19.37 12.32
C PRO A 112 22.50 18.04 12.03
N GLN A 113 23.58 17.73 12.76
CA GLN A 113 24.37 16.49 12.60
C GLN A 113 23.53 15.21 12.61
N LYS A 114 22.31 15.27 13.21
CA LYS A 114 21.34 14.14 13.19
C LYS A 114 20.93 13.67 11.79
N TRP A 115 21.05 14.52 10.76
CA TRP A 115 20.73 14.17 9.38
C TRP A 115 21.85 13.47 8.64
N ASP A 116 23.12 13.59 9.12
CA ASP A 116 24.28 13.01 8.47
C ASP A 116 24.18 11.49 8.32
N LYS A 117 23.53 10.82 9.29
CA LYS A 117 23.29 9.36 9.21
C LYS A 117 22.38 9.01 8.03
N ILE A 118 21.33 9.79 7.81
CA ILE A 118 20.38 9.56 6.69
C ILE A 118 21.04 9.90 5.36
N ASP A 119 21.77 11.03 5.29
CA ASP A 119 22.48 11.43 4.07
C ASP A 119 23.51 10.37 3.66
N LYS A 120 24.30 9.84 4.61
CA LYS A 120 25.26 8.74 4.36
C LYS A 120 24.55 7.46 3.88
N ALA A 121 23.44 7.09 4.50
CA ALA A 121 22.64 5.92 4.07
C ALA A 121 22.10 6.10 2.65
N LEU A 122 21.59 7.29 2.29
CA LEU A 122 21.11 7.58 0.94
C LEU A 122 22.22 7.54 -0.11
N VAL A 123 23.44 8.01 0.23
CA VAL A 123 24.61 7.89 -0.64
C VAL A 123 24.95 6.42 -0.85
N SER A 124 25.06 5.64 0.23
CA SER A 124 25.35 4.20 0.15
C SER A 124 24.29 3.44 -0.68
N LEU A 125 22.99 3.75 -0.52
CA LEU A 125 21.94 3.14 -1.35
C LEU A 125 22.13 3.43 -2.85
N LYS A 126 22.58 4.63 -3.21
CA LYS A 126 22.86 4.99 -4.62
C LYS A 126 24.09 4.29 -5.15
N GLU A 127 25.18 4.27 -4.37
CA GLU A 127 26.43 3.61 -4.74
C GLU A 127 26.26 2.10 -4.94
N ASN A 128 25.40 1.47 -4.14
CA ASN A 128 25.07 0.05 -4.25
C ASN A 128 23.91 -0.27 -5.21
N HIS A 129 23.43 0.70 -6.00
CA HIS A 129 22.30 0.56 -6.91
C HIS A 129 21.00 0.09 -6.24
N LEU A 130 20.83 0.35 -4.94
CA LEU A 130 19.65 -0.01 -4.15
C LEU A 130 18.67 1.15 -3.96
N PHE A 131 18.99 2.34 -4.50
CA PHE A 131 18.11 3.51 -4.40
C PHE A 131 16.88 3.34 -5.27
N ARG A 132 15.71 3.33 -4.64
CA ARG A 132 14.43 3.09 -5.32
C ARG A 132 13.72 4.38 -5.66
N THR A 133 13.13 4.43 -6.85
CA THR A 133 12.25 5.52 -7.30
C THR A 133 10.90 4.93 -7.69
N MET A 134 9.82 5.67 -7.42
CA MET A 134 8.47 5.27 -7.83
C MET A 134 8.23 5.70 -9.28
N LYS A 135 7.65 4.80 -10.07
CA LYS A 135 7.11 5.11 -11.40
C LYS A 135 5.63 5.46 -11.26
N THR A 136 5.19 6.50 -11.95
CA THR A 136 3.78 6.91 -11.97
C THR A 136 3.07 6.27 -13.14
N ILE A 137 2.06 5.44 -12.86
CA ILE A 137 1.18 4.86 -13.88
C ILE A 137 0.02 5.82 -14.09
N GLU A 138 -0.25 6.20 -15.33
CA GLU A 138 -1.24 7.20 -15.75
C GLU A 138 -2.56 6.56 -16.23
N SER A 139 -2.59 5.25 -16.36
CA SER A 139 -3.74 4.46 -16.80
C SER A 139 -4.26 3.52 -15.72
N ALA A 140 -5.37 2.83 -15.96
CA ALA A 140 -5.79 1.71 -15.14
C ALA A 140 -4.76 0.56 -15.22
N GLN A 141 -4.64 -0.24 -14.16
CA GLN A 141 -3.81 -1.43 -14.17
C GLN A 141 -4.41 -2.50 -15.08
N SER A 142 -3.65 -2.90 -16.10
CA SER A 142 -3.97 -3.95 -17.04
C SER A 142 -2.66 -4.54 -17.59
N SER A 143 -2.72 -5.42 -18.60
CA SER A 143 -1.53 -5.92 -19.32
C SER A 143 -0.72 -4.82 -20.02
N HIS A 144 -1.34 -3.65 -20.27
CA HIS A 144 -0.70 -2.46 -20.84
C HIS A 144 -0.99 -1.27 -19.94
N VAL A 145 0.01 -0.41 -19.76
CA VAL A 145 -0.10 0.79 -18.92
C VAL A 145 0.63 1.95 -19.59
N THR A 146 0.18 3.17 -19.29
CA THR A 146 0.83 4.41 -19.75
C THR A 146 1.73 4.95 -18.63
N ILE A 147 2.99 5.26 -18.95
CA ILE A 147 3.96 5.91 -18.07
C ILE A 147 4.68 7.00 -18.86
N ASP A 148 4.69 8.23 -18.36
CA ASP A 148 5.28 9.39 -19.04
C ASP A 148 4.74 9.55 -20.48
N GLY A 149 3.41 9.34 -20.66
CA GLY A 149 2.72 9.43 -21.96
C GLY A 149 3.08 8.32 -22.97
N LYS A 150 3.75 7.24 -22.55
CA LYS A 150 4.12 6.10 -23.41
C LYS A 150 3.48 4.82 -22.92
N ASP A 151 3.10 3.97 -23.86
CA ASP A 151 2.52 2.67 -23.58
C ASP A 151 3.61 1.61 -23.32
N TYR A 152 3.40 0.81 -22.28
CA TYR A 152 4.27 -0.28 -21.88
C TYR A 152 3.47 -1.55 -21.62
N VAL A 153 4.08 -2.70 -21.94
CA VAL A 153 3.61 -4.00 -21.47
C VAL A 153 3.98 -4.16 -20.00
N LEU A 154 2.98 -4.36 -19.13
CA LEU A 154 3.17 -4.50 -17.70
C LEU A 154 3.46 -5.94 -17.31
N MET A 155 4.73 -6.25 -17.08
CA MET A 155 5.18 -7.59 -16.67
C MET A 155 5.35 -7.75 -15.14
N ALA A 156 5.20 -6.66 -14.37
CA ALA A 156 5.52 -6.62 -12.94
C ALA A 156 4.30 -6.45 -12.02
N SER A 157 3.08 -6.66 -12.55
CA SER A 157 1.85 -6.52 -11.75
C SER A 157 1.54 -7.79 -10.97
N ASN A 158 1.03 -7.62 -9.74
CA ASN A 158 0.42 -8.71 -8.97
C ASN A 158 -1.08 -8.92 -9.31
N ASN A 159 -1.64 -8.17 -10.23
CA ASN A 159 -3.02 -8.33 -10.72
C ASN A 159 -3.11 -9.54 -11.69
N TYR A 160 -2.78 -10.72 -11.21
CA TYR A 160 -2.53 -11.93 -12.01
C TYR A 160 -3.67 -12.32 -12.94
N LEU A 161 -4.91 -12.04 -12.56
CA LEU A 161 -6.11 -12.38 -13.31
C LEU A 161 -6.72 -11.20 -14.08
N ASP A 162 -6.07 -10.02 -14.02
CA ASP A 162 -6.55 -8.78 -14.64
C ASP A 162 -7.99 -8.41 -14.25
N ILE A 163 -8.32 -8.50 -12.95
CA ILE A 163 -9.66 -8.20 -12.44
C ILE A 163 -9.75 -6.93 -11.61
N ALA A 164 -8.64 -6.27 -11.29
CA ALA A 164 -8.63 -5.03 -10.51
C ALA A 164 -9.50 -3.90 -11.14
N SER A 165 -9.67 -3.92 -12.47
CA SER A 165 -10.53 -2.99 -13.22
C SER A 165 -11.83 -3.60 -13.72
N HIS A 166 -12.23 -4.78 -13.21
CA HIS A 166 -13.40 -5.51 -13.67
C HIS A 166 -14.70 -4.70 -13.48
N PRO A 167 -15.65 -4.74 -14.45
CA PRO A 167 -16.91 -3.99 -14.34
C PRO A 167 -17.69 -4.29 -13.07
N SER A 168 -17.77 -5.54 -12.64
CA SER A 168 -18.46 -5.94 -11.40
C SER A 168 -17.85 -5.31 -10.16
N ILE A 169 -16.51 -5.19 -10.09
CA ILE A 169 -15.82 -4.50 -8.98
C ILE A 169 -16.15 -3.02 -8.99
N LYS A 170 -16.10 -2.38 -10.17
CA LYS A 170 -16.47 -0.95 -10.32
C LYS A 170 -17.91 -0.69 -9.90
N SER A 171 -18.87 -1.54 -10.28
CA SER A 171 -20.28 -1.42 -9.88
C SER A 171 -20.43 -1.52 -8.36
N ALA A 172 -19.84 -2.55 -7.74
CA ALA A 172 -19.89 -2.76 -6.30
C ALA A 172 -19.30 -1.57 -5.51
N VAL A 173 -18.22 -0.98 -6.01
CA VAL A 173 -17.60 0.24 -5.44
C VAL A 173 -18.55 1.42 -5.48
N VAL A 174 -19.19 1.68 -6.61
CA VAL A 174 -20.17 2.77 -6.79
C VAL A 174 -21.37 2.59 -5.87
N GLU A 175 -21.97 1.41 -5.85
CA GLU A 175 -23.12 1.06 -5.01
C GLU A 175 -22.78 1.20 -3.51
N SER A 176 -21.63 0.64 -3.09
CA SER A 176 -21.18 0.75 -1.70
C SER A 176 -20.89 2.20 -1.29
N THR A 177 -20.33 2.99 -2.19
CA THR A 177 -20.08 4.43 -1.93
C THR A 177 -21.39 5.18 -1.74
N ALA A 178 -22.40 4.88 -2.56
CA ALA A 178 -23.72 5.52 -2.43
C ALA A 178 -24.43 5.14 -1.12
N MET A 179 -24.24 3.90 -0.62
CA MET A 179 -24.90 3.40 0.58
C MET A 179 -24.18 3.79 1.89
N TYR A 180 -22.86 3.66 1.94
CA TYR A 180 -22.07 3.76 3.18
C TYR A 180 -21.15 4.99 3.22
N GLY A 181 -20.99 5.74 2.14
CA GLY A 181 -19.92 6.71 1.98
C GLY A 181 -18.57 6.02 1.80
N PHE A 182 -17.46 6.77 1.94
CA PHE A 182 -16.13 6.24 1.66
C PHE A 182 -15.45 5.60 2.88
N GLY A 183 -15.50 6.24 4.04
CA GLY A 183 -14.71 5.86 5.22
C GLY A 183 -15.44 4.92 6.18
N SER A 184 -14.69 4.10 6.91
CA SER A 184 -15.24 3.19 7.93
C SER A 184 -15.60 3.89 9.25
N GLY A 185 -15.03 5.05 9.55
CA GLY A 185 -15.32 5.84 10.76
C GLY A 185 -14.74 5.31 12.07
N GLY A 186 -14.11 4.13 12.09
CA GLY A 186 -13.52 3.55 13.30
C GLY A 186 -12.90 2.18 13.10
N SER A 187 -12.44 1.57 14.20
CA SER A 187 -11.97 0.18 14.20
C SER A 187 -13.13 -0.80 14.10
N ARG A 188 -12.84 -2.05 13.74
CA ARG A 188 -13.84 -3.13 13.63
C ARG A 188 -14.62 -3.37 14.95
N LEU A 189 -13.98 -3.19 16.09
CA LEU A 189 -14.59 -3.43 17.40
C LEU A 189 -15.41 -2.24 17.93
N THR A 190 -15.37 -1.10 17.24
CA THR A 190 -16.15 0.08 17.64
C THR A 190 -17.27 0.38 16.64
N THR A 191 -16.98 1.18 15.62
CA THR A 191 -17.98 1.66 14.63
C THR A 191 -17.67 1.21 13.21
N GLY A 192 -16.49 0.65 12.94
CA GLY A 192 -15.99 0.32 11.62
C GLY A 192 -16.43 -1.05 11.08
N ASN A 193 -17.39 -1.75 11.73
CA ASN A 193 -17.91 -3.04 11.26
C ASN A 193 -19.31 -2.87 10.65
N THR A 194 -19.41 -2.99 9.35
CA THR A 194 -20.69 -2.91 8.62
C THR A 194 -21.12 -4.29 8.10
N VAL A 195 -22.35 -4.40 7.59
CA VAL A 195 -22.88 -5.66 6.99
C VAL A 195 -21.96 -6.21 5.92
N ILE A 196 -21.34 -5.33 5.08
CA ILE A 196 -20.46 -5.77 4.00
C ILE A 196 -19.16 -6.41 4.51
N HIS A 197 -18.66 -6.00 5.70
CA HIS A 197 -17.52 -6.65 6.35
C HIS A 197 -17.84 -8.10 6.70
N ASN A 198 -18.97 -8.32 7.34
CA ASN A 198 -19.41 -9.68 7.70
C ASN A 198 -19.69 -10.53 6.45
N ALA A 199 -20.29 -9.94 5.41
CA ALA A 199 -20.54 -10.64 4.14
C ALA A 199 -19.22 -11.09 3.50
N LEU A 200 -18.19 -10.25 3.47
CA LEU A 200 -16.89 -10.62 2.93
C LEU A 200 -16.21 -11.72 3.77
N GLU A 201 -16.21 -11.63 5.12
CA GLU A 201 -15.62 -12.65 5.99
C GLU A 201 -16.32 -14.01 5.80
N ASN A 202 -17.64 -14.03 5.71
CA ASN A 202 -18.40 -15.25 5.41
C ASN A 202 -18.09 -15.80 4.00
N LYS A 203 -17.91 -14.92 3.02
CA LYS A 203 -17.54 -15.30 1.65
C LYS A 203 -16.15 -15.93 1.59
N ILE A 204 -15.17 -15.36 2.32
CA ILE A 204 -13.83 -15.94 2.42
C ILE A 204 -13.88 -17.32 3.07
N ALA A 205 -14.57 -17.43 4.21
CA ALA A 205 -14.73 -18.71 4.90
C ALA A 205 -15.30 -19.79 3.98
N SER A 206 -16.37 -19.46 3.25
CA SER A 206 -16.96 -20.37 2.27
C SER A 206 -15.99 -20.70 1.12
N TYR A 207 -15.30 -19.68 0.56
CA TYR A 207 -14.37 -19.87 -0.56
C TYR A 207 -13.16 -20.72 -0.17
N LYS A 208 -12.66 -20.59 1.08
CA LYS A 208 -11.55 -21.37 1.61
C LYS A 208 -11.98 -22.66 2.31
N GLU A 209 -13.27 -22.96 2.33
CA GLU A 209 -13.85 -24.14 2.99
C GLU A 209 -13.43 -24.23 4.48
N THR A 210 -13.44 -23.09 5.18
CA THR A 210 -13.14 -22.97 6.61
C THR A 210 -14.38 -22.52 7.39
N GLU A 211 -14.34 -22.64 8.71
CA GLU A 211 -15.49 -22.26 9.56
C GLU A 211 -15.71 -20.75 9.64
N ALA A 212 -14.63 -19.98 9.64
CA ALA A 212 -14.68 -18.52 9.79
C ALA A 212 -13.46 -17.84 9.14
N ALA A 213 -13.57 -16.52 8.97
CA ALA A 213 -12.46 -15.68 8.53
C ALA A 213 -12.47 -14.32 9.25
N ILE A 214 -11.34 -13.62 9.19
CA ILE A 214 -11.14 -12.27 9.69
C ILE A 214 -10.32 -11.46 8.69
N VAL A 215 -10.71 -10.21 8.43
CA VAL A 215 -10.05 -9.31 7.48
C VAL A 215 -9.16 -8.31 8.19
N PHE A 216 -7.96 -8.10 7.65
CA PHE A 216 -6.94 -7.13 8.06
C PHE A 216 -6.70 -6.09 6.98
N ASN A 217 -6.11 -4.95 7.33
CA ASN A 217 -5.89 -3.84 6.41
C ASN A 217 -4.92 -4.17 5.26
N THR A 218 -3.98 -5.06 5.47
CA THR A 218 -3.05 -5.56 4.44
C THR A 218 -2.67 -7.00 4.73
N GLY A 219 -2.18 -7.73 3.72
CA GLY A 219 -1.57 -9.05 3.94
C GLY A 219 -0.38 -8.99 4.90
N TYR A 220 0.42 -7.92 4.83
CA TYR A 220 1.51 -7.70 5.77
C TYR A 220 1.03 -7.66 7.22
N VAL A 221 -0.04 -6.88 7.51
CA VAL A 221 -0.63 -6.80 8.85
C VAL A 221 -1.26 -8.13 9.26
N ALA A 222 -1.88 -8.87 8.33
CA ALA A 222 -2.45 -10.18 8.61
C ALA A 222 -1.37 -11.15 9.15
N ASN A 223 -0.22 -11.25 8.48
CA ASN A 223 0.90 -12.08 8.97
C ASN A 223 1.45 -11.61 10.32
N VAL A 224 1.84 -10.33 10.41
CA VAL A 224 2.45 -9.79 11.63
C VAL A 224 1.52 -9.92 12.84
N ALA A 225 0.24 -9.57 12.67
CA ALA A 225 -0.73 -9.59 13.75
C ALA A 225 -1.08 -11.03 14.19
N THR A 226 -1.19 -11.96 13.23
CA THR A 226 -1.53 -13.35 13.50
C THR A 226 -0.38 -14.06 14.20
N ILE A 227 0.83 -14.03 13.65
CA ILE A 227 1.99 -14.70 14.25
C ILE A 227 2.27 -14.16 15.65
N SER A 228 2.26 -12.83 15.82
CA SER A 228 2.50 -12.22 17.13
C SER A 228 1.36 -12.42 18.15
N ALA A 229 0.17 -12.83 17.69
CA ALA A 229 -0.93 -13.23 18.55
C ALA A 229 -0.85 -14.71 18.96
N MET A 230 -0.42 -15.56 18.02
CA MET A 230 -0.40 -17.02 18.22
C MET A 230 0.75 -17.51 19.09
N VAL A 231 1.91 -16.84 19.03
CA VAL A 231 3.12 -17.23 19.75
C VAL A 231 3.76 -16.05 20.47
N LYS A 232 4.44 -16.33 21.59
CA LYS A 232 5.06 -15.36 22.49
C LYS A 232 6.40 -15.88 23.01
N LYS A 233 7.07 -15.11 23.86
CA LYS A 233 8.29 -15.56 24.56
C LYS A 233 8.04 -16.88 25.32
N GLY A 234 8.83 -17.88 25.03
CA GLY A 234 8.71 -19.25 25.56
C GLY A 234 8.20 -20.26 24.53
N ASP A 235 7.46 -19.78 23.51
CA ASP A 235 7.02 -20.60 22.39
C ASP A 235 8.07 -20.65 21.27
N THR A 236 7.88 -21.50 20.26
CA THR A 236 8.79 -21.64 19.11
C THR A 236 8.06 -21.42 17.79
N VAL A 237 8.72 -20.71 16.86
CA VAL A 237 8.28 -20.56 15.46
C VAL A 237 9.31 -21.25 14.57
N PHE A 238 8.86 -22.21 13.79
CA PHE A 238 9.64 -22.83 12.70
C PHE A 238 9.27 -22.13 11.40
N SER A 239 10.23 -21.45 10.77
CA SER A 239 10.00 -20.61 9.60
C SER A 239 10.90 -21.02 8.46
N ASP A 240 10.34 -21.19 7.25
CA ASP A 240 11.12 -21.37 6.03
C ASP A 240 12.05 -20.16 5.83
N GLU A 241 13.27 -20.39 5.36
CA GLU A 241 14.29 -19.35 5.19
C GLU A 241 13.95 -18.32 4.12
N LEU A 242 13.10 -18.66 3.14
CA LEU A 242 12.66 -17.76 2.06
C LEU A 242 11.27 -17.15 2.28
N ASN A 243 10.69 -17.34 3.46
CA ASN A 243 9.40 -16.75 3.80
C ASN A 243 9.37 -15.23 3.58
N HIS A 244 8.20 -14.72 3.22
CA HIS A 244 7.96 -13.31 2.99
C HIS A 244 8.34 -12.45 4.22
N ALA A 245 8.84 -11.23 3.97
CA ALA A 245 9.30 -10.30 5.02
C ALA A 245 8.28 -10.07 6.14
N SER A 246 6.98 -10.08 5.85
CA SER A 246 5.93 -9.92 6.87
C SER A 246 5.87 -11.09 7.86
N ILE A 247 6.18 -12.31 7.41
CA ILE A 247 6.28 -13.50 8.26
C ILE A 247 7.50 -13.34 9.18
N ILE A 248 8.65 -12.98 8.61
CA ILE A 248 9.88 -12.73 9.38
C ILE A 248 9.66 -11.65 10.45
N ASP A 249 8.99 -10.56 10.10
CA ASP A 249 8.72 -9.48 11.05
C ASP A 249 7.69 -9.88 12.11
N GLY A 250 6.69 -10.67 11.75
CA GLY A 250 5.75 -11.29 12.69
C GLY A 250 6.46 -12.18 13.72
N CYS A 251 7.36 -13.05 13.23
CA CYS A 251 8.20 -13.91 14.09
C CYS A 251 9.04 -13.07 15.05
N ARG A 252 9.70 -12.03 14.57
CA ARG A 252 10.51 -11.13 15.44
C ARG A 252 9.67 -10.39 16.48
N LEU A 253 8.49 -9.91 16.08
CA LEU A 253 7.59 -9.17 16.98
C LEU A 253 7.02 -10.06 18.07
N SER A 254 6.77 -11.34 17.81
CA SER A 254 6.25 -12.31 18.77
C SER A 254 7.18 -12.53 19.98
N LYS A 255 8.49 -12.33 19.80
CA LYS A 255 9.55 -12.65 20.77
C LYS A 255 9.66 -14.16 21.09
N ALA A 256 9.02 -15.02 20.31
CA ALA A 256 9.20 -16.45 20.37
C ALA A 256 10.62 -16.84 19.90
N LYS A 257 11.02 -18.06 20.21
CA LYS A 257 12.25 -18.64 19.63
C LYS A 257 12.02 -18.88 18.15
N ILE A 258 12.84 -18.27 17.28
CA ILE A 258 12.75 -18.44 15.83
C ILE A 258 13.77 -19.51 15.43
N VAL A 259 13.27 -20.56 14.79
CA VAL A 259 14.07 -21.65 14.23
C VAL A 259 13.83 -21.64 12.72
N THR A 260 14.85 -21.30 11.94
CA THR A 260 14.77 -21.30 10.48
C THR A 260 15.17 -22.67 9.96
N TYR A 261 14.38 -23.22 9.03
CA TYR A 261 14.71 -24.44 8.31
C TYR A 261 15.00 -24.13 6.83
N ALA A 262 15.76 -25.00 6.19
CA ALA A 262 16.16 -24.86 4.80
C ALA A 262 14.93 -24.85 3.87
N HIS A 263 15.01 -24.05 2.82
CA HIS A 263 13.90 -23.76 1.94
C HIS A 263 13.21 -25.02 1.39
N ASN A 264 11.91 -25.15 1.68
CA ASN A 264 11.01 -26.23 1.25
C ASN A 264 11.56 -27.63 1.51
N ASP A 265 12.45 -27.76 2.53
CA ASP A 265 13.11 -29.00 2.95
C ASP A 265 12.41 -29.57 4.20
N MET A 266 11.56 -30.58 3.97
CA MET A 266 10.76 -31.22 5.01
C MET A 266 11.62 -32.10 5.94
N ASP A 267 12.74 -32.60 5.47
CA ASP A 267 13.69 -33.40 6.29
C ASP A 267 14.44 -32.47 7.26
N ASP A 268 14.91 -31.31 6.79
CA ASP A 268 15.50 -30.31 7.68
C ASP A 268 14.48 -29.77 8.68
N LEU A 269 13.23 -29.55 8.27
CA LEU A 269 12.15 -29.14 9.19
C LEU A 269 11.96 -30.20 10.32
N ARG A 270 11.86 -31.50 9.99
CA ARG A 270 11.77 -32.57 10.99
C ARG A 270 12.95 -32.54 11.95
N LYS A 271 14.16 -32.43 11.42
CA LYS A 271 15.39 -32.33 12.21
C LYS A 271 15.37 -31.11 13.13
N LYS A 272 15.00 -29.94 12.63
CA LYS A 272 14.90 -28.69 13.40
C LYS A 272 13.91 -28.80 14.56
N ILE A 273 12.78 -29.46 14.34
CA ILE A 273 11.77 -29.69 15.40
C ILE A 273 12.35 -30.61 16.47
N GLN A 274 13.00 -31.71 16.09
CA GLN A 274 13.64 -32.64 17.03
C GLN A 274 14.76 -31.98 17.86
N GLU A 275 15.55 -31.11 17.24
CA GLU A 275 16.62 -30.36 17.91
C GLU A 275 16.08 -29.21 18.82
N ASN A 276 14.84 -28.80 18.63
CA ASN A 276 14.22 -27.68 19.33
C ASN A 276 12.84 -28.04 19.90
N PRO A 277 12.75 -29.01 20.84
CA PRO A 277 11.47 -29.41 21.40
C PRO A 277 10.78 -28.24 22.10
N CYS A 278 9.46 -28.13 21.93
CA CYS A 278 8.63 -27.08 22.53
C CYS A 278 7.24 -27.62 22.86
N GLU A 279 6.61 -27.05 23.89
CA GLU A 279 5.22 -27.39 24.25
C GLU A 279 4.21 -26.68 23.36
N THR A 280 4.55 -25.47 22.88
CA THR A 280 3.71 -24.64 22.03
C THR A 280 4.56 -24.09 20.89
N GLY A 281 4.08 -24.25 19.67
CA GLY A 281 4.78 -23.73 18.50
C GLY A 281 3.90 -23.63 17.26
N ILE A 282 4.44 -22.98 16.26
CA ILE A 282 3.83 -22.81 14.95
C ILE A 282 4.88 -23.08 13.86
N VAL A 283 4.48 -23.77 12.81
CA VAL A 283 5.27 -23.89 11.57
C VAL A 283 4.66 -22.96 10.52
N VAL A 284 5.47 -22.10 9.93
CA VAL A 284 4.98 -21.09 8.97
C VAL A 284 5.72 -21.20 7.65
N SER A 285 4.96 -21.19 6.55
CA SER A 285 5.51 -21.19 5.18
C SER A 285 4.64 -20.42 4.21
N ASP A 286 5.25 -19.81 3.18
CA ASP A 286 4.54 -19.39 1.97
C ASP A 286 4.04 -20.63 1.21
N ALA A 287 2.86 -20.56 0.61
CA ALA A 287 2.29 -21.62 -0.25
C ALA A 287 2.98 -21.66 -1.62
N VAL A 288 3.23 -20.47 -2.17
CA VAL A 288 4.01 -20.24 -3.40
C VAL A 288 4.98 -19.12 -3.09
N PHE A 289 6.25 -19.39 -3.24
CA PHE A 289 7.31 -18.42 -2.93
C PHE A 289 7.44 -17.39 -4.05
N SER A 290 7.35 -16.12 -3.70
CA SER A 290 7.19 -15.03 -4.67
C SER A 290 8.35 -14.82 -5.64
N MET A 291 9.58 -15.19 -5.24
CA MET A 291 10.78 -14.98 -6.03
C MET A 291 11.13 -16.20 -6.87
N ASP A 292 10.98 -17.38 -6.33
CA ASP A 292 11.39 -18.64 -6.96
C ASP A 292 10.23 -19.34 -7.67
N GLY A 293 9.00 -19.11 -7.22
CA GLY A 293 7.78 -19.64 -7.83
C GLY A 293 7.52 -21.11 -7.52
N ASP A 294 8.28 -21.70 -6.64
CA ASP A 294 8.08 -23.07 -6.19
C ASP A 294 6.94 -23.18 -5.18
N ILE A 295 6.46 -24.40 -4.97
CA ILE A 295 5.24 -24.69 -4.24
C ILE A 295 5.58 -25.53 -3.01
N LEU A 296 5.05 -25.11 -1.84
CA LEU A 296 5.18 -25.86 -0.59
C LEU A 296 4.68 -27.30 -0.75
N LYS A 297 5.42 -28.26 -0.21
CA LYS A 297 5.03 -29.66 -0.11
C LYS A 297 3.98 -29.85 1.01
N LEU A 298 2.77 -29.34 0.78
CA LEU A 298 1.71 -29.23 1.80
C LEU A 298 1.39 -30.54 2.52
N PRO A 299 1.23 -31.70 1.84
CA PRO A 299 0.93 -32.95 2.55
C PRO A 299 1.97 -33.30 3.62
N GLU A 300 3.26 -33.27 3.26
CA GLU A 300 4.36 -33.56 4.19
C GLU A 300 4.48 -32.50 5.29
N PHE A 301 4.25 -31.23 4.94
CA PHE A 301 4.22 -30.13 5.91
C PHE A 301 3.13 -30.34 6.98
N LEU A 302 1.95 -30.75 6.58
CA LEU A 302 0.84 -31.04 7.51
C LEU A 302 1.12 -32.29 8.36
N ASP A 303 1.71 -33.36 7.77
CA ASP A 303 2.13 -34.53 8.53
C ASP A 303 3.06 -34.15 9.67
N ILE A 304 4.05 -33.30 9.40
CA ILE A 304 5.01 -32.83 10.39
C ILE A 304 4.34 -32.02 11.50
N CYS A 305 3.42 -31.13 11.13
CA CYS A 305 2.68 -30.32 12.10
C CYS A 305 1.83 -31.20 13.03
N GLU A 306 1.08 -32.14 12.47
CA GLU A 306 0.21 -33.07 13.22
C GLU A 306 1.01 -33.99 14.15
N GLU A 307 2.08 -34.61 13.64
CA GLU A 307 2.97 -35.49 14.41
C GLU A 307 3.57 -34.82 15.66
N ASN A 308 3.82 -33.49 15.55
CA ASN A 308 4.46 -32.72 16.61
C ASN A 308 3.49 -31.80 17.38
N GLN A 309 2.19 -31.88 17.11
CA GLN A 309 1.13 -31.02 17.71
C GLN A 309 1.43 -29.51 17.60
N LEU A 310 1.98 -29.10 16.47
CA LEU A 310 2.29 -27.71 16.13
C LEU A 310 1.21 -27.13 15.22
N PHE A 311 0.88 -25.84 15.42
CA PHE A 311 -0.01 -25.14 14.50
C PHE A 311 0.63 -25.01 13.13
N SER A 312 -0.13 -25.32 12.08
CA SER A 312 0.23 -25.07 10.69
C SER A 312 -0.25 -23.69 10.26
N MET A 313 0.65 -22.86 9.68
CA MET A 313 0.28 -21.58 9.05
C MET A 313 0.84 -21.52 7.65
N VAL A 314 -0.03 -21.23 6.68
CA VAL A 314 0.33 -21.13 5.27
C VAL A 314 -0.14 -19.79 4.70
N ASP A 315 0.80 -19.05 4.09
CA ASP A 315 0.51 -17.81 3.36
C ASP A 315 0.18 -18.10 1.89
N GLU A 316 -1.06 -17.93 1.52
CA GLU A 316 -1.58 -18.13 0.17
C GLU A 316 -1.61 -16.88 -0.71
N ALA A 317 -0.86 -15.84 -0.36
CA ALA A 317 -0.88 -14.59 -1.10
C ALA A 317 -0.56 -14.75 -2.60
N HIS A 318 0.27 -15.73 -2.96
CA HIS A 318 0.63 -16.05 -4.34
C HIS A 318 -0.04 -17.32 -4.88
N SER A 319 -0.85 -18.01 -4.11
CA SER A 319 -1.51 -19.25 -4.52
C SER A 319 -3.00 -19.09 -4.83
N THR A 320 -3.72 -18.29 -4.05
CA THR A 320 -5.15 -18.00 -4.27
C THR A 320 -5.36 -17.37 -5.65
N GLY A 321 -6.24 -17.95 -6.47
CA GLY A 321 -6.50 -17.52 -7.85
C GLY A 321 -5.41 -17.91 -8.85
N VAL A 322 -4.36 -18.64 -8.44
CA VAL A 322 -3.21 -18.96 -9.28
C VAL A 322 -3.05 -20.46 -9.47
N ILE A 323 -3.00 -21.22 -8.38
CA ILE A 323 -2.83 -22.69 -8.42
C ILE A 323 -4.11 -23.40 -7.98
N GLY A 324 -4.16 -24.71 -8.28
CA GLY A 324 -5.39 -25.49 -8.21
C GLY A 324 -6.22 -25.37 -9.49
N LYS A 325 -7.11 -26.33 -9.71
CA LYS A 325 -7.92 -26.42 -10.94
C LYS A 325 -8.84 -25.20 -11.12
N THR A 326 -9.38 -24.70 -10.03
CA THR A 326 -10.34 -23.56 -10.02
C THR A 326 -9.78 -22.32 -9.32
N GLY A 327 -8.50 -22.40 -8.86
CA GLY A 327 -7.82 -21.27 -8.20
C GLY A 327 -8.08 -21.18 -6.70
N HIS A 328 -8.56 -22.25 -6.05
CA HIS A 328 -8.76 -22.23 -4.60
C HIS A 328 -7.44 -22.27 -3.80
N GLY A 329 -6.30 -22.48 -4.49
CA GLY A 329 -4.98 -22.39 -3.88
C GLY A 329 -4.36 -23.74 -3.59
N ILE A 330 -3.52 -23.78 -2.53
CA ILE A 330 -2.59 -24.91 -2.32
C ILE A 330 -3.30 -26.21 -1.94
N ARG A 331 -4.39 -26.16 -1.19
CA ARG A 331 -5.13 -27.37 -0.82
C ARG A 331 -5.73 -28.04 -2.06
N GLU A 332 -6.35 -27.26 -2.95
CA GLU A 332 -6.86 -27.77 -4.22
C GLU A 332 -5.74 -28.31 -5.12
N TYR A 333 -4.60 -27.64 -5.15
CA TYR A 333 -3.45 -28.07 -5.95
C TYR A 333 -2.96 -29.47 -5.57
N TRP A 334 -2.83 -29.74 -4.28
CA TRP A 334 -2.43 -31.05 -3.75
C TRP A 334 -3.58 -32.03 -3.56
N GLN A 335 -4.84 -31.61 -3.80
CA GLN A 335 -6.05 -32.38 -3.48
C GLN A 335 -6.09 -32.79 -1.99
N GLU A 336 -5.52 -31.92 -1.13
CA GLU A 336 -5.42 -32.14 0.31
C GLU A 336 -6.75 -31.85 1.00
N LYS A 337 -7.27 -32.80 1.77
CA LYS A 337 -8.55 -32.69 2.46
C LYS A 337 -8.42 -32.12 3.87
N ARG A 338 -7.24 -32.26 4.48
CA ARG A 338 -6.98 -31.69 5.80
C ARG A 338 -6.98 -30.19 5.72
N GLN A 339 -7.35 -29.58 6.82
CA GLN A 339 -7.31 -28.13 6.93
C GLN A 339 -5.91 -27.68 7.35
N VAL A 340 -5.50 -26.54 6.85
CA VAL A 340 -4.42 -25.75 7.45
C VAL A 340 -5.03 -24.98 8.63
N ASP A 341 -4.41 -25.02 9.82
CA ASP A 341 -4.99 -24.36 10.99
C ASP A 341 -5.16 -22.84 10.77
N ILE A 342 -4.16 -22.22 10.15
CA ILE A 342 -4.10 -20.77 9.92
C ILE A 342 -3.83 -20.54 8.43
N LEU A 343 -4.88 -20.28 7.67
CA LEU A 343 -4.77 -20.01 6.24
C LEU A 343 -4.80 -18.50 6.01
N MET A 344 -3.66 -17.92 5.72
CA MET A 344 -3.53 -16.49 5.42
C MET A 344 -3.64 -16.25 3.91
N GLY A 345 -4.21 -15.13 3.50
CA GLY A 345 -4.22 -14.69 2.12
C GLY A 345 -4.36 -13.16 1.97
N THR A 346 -4.31 -12.69 0.74
CA THR A 346 -4.45 -11.26 0.43
C THR A 346 -5.42 -11.02 -0.72
N PHE A 347 -6.09 -9.86 -0.69
CA PHE A 347 -6.93 -9.39 -1.80
C PHE A 347 -6.14 -8.60 -2.85
N SER A 348 -4.92 -8.17 -2.51
CA SER A 348 -4.17 -7.21 -3.32
C SER A 348 -3.45 -7.78 -4.54
N LYS A 349 -3.69 -9.05 -4.87
CA LYS A 349 -3.08 -9.76 -6.00
C LYS A 349 -4.15 -10.27 -6.96
N SER A 350 -4.35 -11.58 -7.05
CA SER A 350 -5.30 -12.21 -7.97
C SER A 350 -6.75 -11.73 -7.80
N ILE A 351 -7.17 -11.34 -6.60
CA ILE A 351 -8.51 -10.83 -6.32
C ILE A 351 -8.71 -9.37 -6.77
N GLY A 352 -7.61 -8.64 -7.01
CA GLY A 352 -7.65 -7.29 -7.57
C GLY A 352 -8.15 -6.20 -6.63
N GLY A 353 -8.12 -6.44 -5.31
CA GLY A 353 -8.56 -5.53 -4.27
C GLY A 353 -7.46 -5.09 -3.31
N GLU A 354 -7.80 -4.86 -2.04
CA GLU A 354 -6.86 -4.42 -0.99
C GLU A 354 -7.16 -5.13 0.33
N GLY A 355 -6.10 -5.36 1.12
CA GLY A 355 -6.21 -5.99 2.43
C GLY A 355 -5.67 -7.41 2.45
N GLY A 356 -5.78 -8.03 3.63
CA GLY A 356 -5.45 -9.43 3.85
C GLY A 356 -6.52 -10.11 4.69
N TYR A 357 -6.46 -11.42 4.79
CA TYR A 357 -7.38 -12.19 5.62
C TYR A 357 -6.66 -13.36 6.27
N VAL A 358 -7.26 -13.87 7.34
CA VAL A 358 -6.95 -15.18 7.90
C VAL A 358 -8.25 -15.98 7.96
N ALA A 359 -8.20 -17.23 7.52
CA ALA A 359 -9.30 -18.17 7.56
C ALA A 359 -8.88 -19.41 8.37
N GLY A 360 -9.82 -20.03 9.06
CA GLY A 360 -9.60 -21.21 9.90
C GLY A 360 -10.80 -21.53 10.75
N GLU A 361 -10.58 -22.23 11.87
CA GLU A 361 -11.64 -22.57 12.82
C GLU A 361 -12.22 -21.33 13.52
N THR A 362 -13.48 -21.39 13.88
CA THR A 362 -14.18 -20.31 14.59
C THR A 362 -13.47 -19.89 15.88
N ARG A 363 -12.90 -20.85 16.63
CA ARG A 363 -12.14 -20.56 17.88
C ARG A 363 -10.87 -19.74 17.58
N LEU A 364 -10.14 -20.03 16.50
CA LEU A 364 -8.99 -19.24 16.09
C LEU A 364 -9.38 -17.81 15.72
N ILE A 365 -10.42 -17.67 14.89
CA ILE A 365 -10.87 -16.35 14.43
C ILE A 365 -11.38 -15.49 15.59
N ASN A 366 -12.11 -16.09 16.52
CA ASN A 366 -12.54 -15.40 17.76
C ASN A 366 -11.34 -15.00 18.64
N TYR A 367 -10.33 -15.87 18.75
CA TYR A 367 -9.10 -15.53 19.44
C TYR A 367 -8.40 -14.32 18.79
N LEU A 368 -8.18 -14.34 17.49
CA LEU A 368 -7.54 -13.24 16.77
C LEU A 368 -8.32 -11.92 16.89
N ARG A 369 -9.65 -11.95 16.84
CA ARG A 369 -10.50 -10.75 17.06
C ARG A 369 -10.24 -10.07 18.41
N ASN A 370 -9.86 -10.84 19.43
CA ASN A 370 -9.68 -10.36 20.78
C ASN A 370 -8.23 -10.06 21.17
N VAL A 371 -7.22 -10.58 20.44
CA VAL A 371 -5.81 -10.43 20.81
C VAL A 371 -4.93 -9.87 19.72
N ALA A 372 -5.31 -9.99 18.43
CA ALA A 372 -4.49 -9.52 17.33
C ALA A 372 -4.44 -7.98 17.27
N ARG A 373 -3.33 -7.40 17.72
CA ARG A 373 -3.17 -5.95 17.87
C ARG A 373 -3.37 -5.18 16.56
N GLY A 374 -2.91 -5.74 15.43
CA GLY A 374 -3.09 -5.14 14.10
C GLY A 374 -4.56 -5.09 13.66
N PHE A 375 -5.45 -5.90 14.24
CA PHE A 375 -6.89 -5.83 14.05
C PHE A 375 -7.54 -4.83 15.03
N ILE A 376 -7.23 -4.97 16.33
CA ILE A 376 -7.88 -4.21 17.41
C ILE A 376 -7.61 -2.71 17.27
N PHE A 377 -6.36 -2.34 17.02
CA PHE A 377 -5.87 -0.96 17.06
C PHE A 377 -5.73 -0.31 15.67
N SER A 378 -6.31 -0.92 14.64
CA SER A 378 -6.38 -0.35 13.30
C SER A 378 -7.78 0.15 12.98
N THR A 379 -7.87 1.29 12.30
CA THR A 379 -9.10 1.69 11.62
C THR A 379 -9.45 0.63 10.58
N SER A 380 -10.72 0.23 10.48
CA SER A 380 -11.21 -0.75 9.52
C SER A 380 -10.94 -0.32 8.08
N LEU A 381 -10.77 -1.27 7.17
CA LEU A 381 -10.92 -1.01 5.73
C LEU A 381 -12.29 -0.38 5.45
N SER A 382 -12.38 0.43 4.42
CA SER A 382 -13.63 1.09 4.05
C SER A 382 -14.68 0.08 3.57
N PRO A 383 -15.98 0.35 3.75
CA PRO A 383 -17.03 -0.49 3.15
C PRO A 383 -16.86 -0.64 1.63
N VAL A 384 -16.35 0.38 0.97
CA VAL A 384 -16.07 0.39 -0.48
C VAL A 384 -15.00 -0.64 -0.84
N THR A 385 -13.91 -0.69 -0.07
CA THR A 385 -12.87 -1.71 -0.26
C THR A 385 -13.41 -3.12 0.02
N MET A 386 -14.24 -3.27 1.04
CA MET A 386 -14.86 -4.56 1.36
C MET A 386 -15.78 -5.05 0.24
N ALA A 387 -16.55 -4.14 -0.38
CA ALA A 387 -17.41 -4.45 -1.52
C ALA A 387 -16.58 -4.83 -2.77
N ALA A 388 -15.49 -4.13 -3.02
CA ALA A 388 -14.57 -4.46 -4.11
C ALA A 388 -13.99 -5.87 -3.95
N ASN A 389 -13.53 -6.21 -2.73
CA ASN A 389 -12.97 -7.51 -2.42
C ASN A 389 -14.02 -8.64 -2.58
N LEU A 390 -15.23 -8.40 -2.10
CA LEU A 390 -16.34 -9.37 -2.24
C LEU A 390 -16.66 -9.65 -3.71
N ALA A 391 -16.80 -8.58 -4.51
CA ALA A 391 -17.02 -8.69 -5.95
C ALA A 391 -15.84 -9.37 -6.66
N GLY A 392 -14.61 -9.13 -6.22
CA GLY A 392 -13.40 -9.78 -6.76
C GLY A 392 -13.39 -11.29 -6.54
N ILE A 393 -13.78 -11.77 -5.35
CA ILE A 393 -13.95 -13.21 -5.09
C ILE A 393 -15.07 -13.80 -5.94
N GLU A 394 -16.19 -13.10 -6.08
CA GLU A 394 -17.30 -13.57 -6.93
C GLU A 394 -16.91 -13.66 -8.41
N VAL A 395 -16.10 -12.73 -8.92
CA VAL A 395 -15.55 -12.80 -10.28
C VAL A 395 -14.65 -14.02 -10.42
N LEU A 396 -13.79 -14.26 -9.44
CA LEU A 396 -12.88 -15.42 -9.44
C LEU A 396 -13.67 -16.75 -9.51
N GLU A 397 -14.75 -16.89 -8.74
CA GLU A 397 -15.59 -18.09 -8.77
C GLU A 397 -16.38 -18.25 -10.09
N LYS A 398 -16.87 -17.16 -10.66
CA LYS A 398 -17.69 -17.17 -11.88
C LYS A 398 -16.84 -17.32 -13.14
N GLU A 399 -15.62 -16.77 -13.16
CA GLU A 399 -14.76 -16.69 -14.34
C GLU A 399 -13.50 -17.57 -14.21
N ILE A 400 -13.69 -18.86 -13.88
CA ILE A 400 -12.59 -19.86 -13.75
C ILE A 400 -11.69 -19.89 -15.00
N SER A 401 -12.23 -19.50 -16.16
CA SER A 401 -11.46 -19.38 -17.41
C SER A 401 -10.24 -18.48 -17.29
N ARG A 402 -10.24 -17.48 -16.38
CA ARG A 402 -9.08 -16.61 -16.12
C ARG A 402 -7.95 -17.40 -15.47
N VAL A 403 -8.26 -18.26 -14.50
CA VAL A 403 -7.30 -19.15 -13.84
C VAL A 403 -6.69 -20.10 -14.87
N THR A 404 -7.53 -20.74 -15.69
CA THR A 404 -7.08 -21.64 -16.75
C THR A 404 -6.19 -20.93 -17.77
N LYS A 405 -6.55 -19.70 -18.16
CA LYS A 405 -5.74 -18.87 -19.08
C LYS A 405 -4.39 -18.49 -18.46
N LEU A 406 -4.37 -18.11 -17.18
CA LEU A 406 -3.14 -17.82 -16.46
C LEU A 406 -2.21 -19.04 -16.47
N GLN A 407 -2.71 -20.21 -16.08
CA GLN A 407 -1.94 -21.47 -16.05
C GLN A 407 -1.43 -21.86 -17.44
N TYR A 408 -2.24 -21.69 -18.46
CA TYR A 408 -1.81 -21.88 -19.85
C TYR A 408 -0.67 -20.92 -20.23
N ASN A 409 -0.80 -19.63 -19.91
CA ASN A 409 0.21 -18.62 -20.20
C ASN A 409 1.53 -18.91 -19.47
N VAL A 410 1.47 -19.32 -18.20
CA VAL A 410 2.65 -19.72 -17.41
C VAL A 410 3.35 -20.89 -18.10
N LYS A 411 2.62 -21.96 -18.43
CA LYS A 411 3.17 -23.12 -19.11
C LYS A 411 3.79 -22.75 -20.47
N TYR A 412 3.08 -21.94 -21.24
CA TYR A 412 3.58 -21.47 -22.54
C TYR A 412 4.88 -20.67 -22.38
N PHE A 413 4.89 -19.70 -21.47
CA PHE A 413 6.05 -18.84 -21.21
C PHE A 413 7.27 -19.65 -20.78
N CYS A 414 7.14 -20.53 -19.76
CA CYS A 414 8.21 -21.39 -19.30
C CYS A 414 8.73 -22.31 -20.42
N THR A 415 7.80 -22.88 -21.23
CA THR A 415 8.18 -23.72 -22.35
C THR A 415 8.96 -22.95 -23.42
N GLN A 416 8.59 -21.69 -23.70
CA GLN A 416 9.32 -20.87 -24.65
C GLN A 416 10.70 -20.47 -24.10
N LEU A 417 10.77 -20.02 -22.84
CA LEU A 417 12.07 -19.68 -22.21
C LEU A 417 13.04 -20.85 -22.23
N GLY A 418 12.59 -22.06 -21.91
CA GLY A 418 13.42 -23.25 -21.93
C GLY A 418 14.04 -23.59 -23.31
N LYS A 419 13.58 -22.96 -24.40
CA LYS A 419 14.21 -23.09 -25.73
C LYS A 419 15.42 -22.17 -25.91
N TYR A 420 15.57 -21.20 -25.04
CA TYR A 420 16.66 -20.21 -25.13
C TYR A 420 17.77 -20.45 -24.07
N GLY A 421 17.61 -21.46 -23.23
CA GLY A 421 18.61 -21.86 -22.22
C GLY A 421 18.21 -21.43 -20.83
#